data_65cd1c353795ea00f1bba301d6fec1f2
#
_entry.id   65cd1c353795ea00f1bba301d6fec1f2
#
_cell.length_a   1.000
_cell.length_b   1.000
_cell.length_c   1.000
_cell.angle_alpha   90.00
_cell.angle_beta   90.00
_cell.angle_gamma   90.00
#
_symmetry.space_group_name_H-M   'P 1'
#
loop_
_entity.id
_entity.type
_entity.pdbx_description
1 polymer ?
#
loop_
_entity_poly.entity_id
_entity_poly.type
_entity_poly.pdbx_seq_one_letter_code
_entity_poly.pdbx_strand_id
1 'polypeptide(L)'
;MKVLVLGAGVIGVATAHYLAEDGHEVTVLDRQPGAGLETSFGNAGNVCPSYATPWAAPGMRWKAAKWLLERDAPLAIRWRADPKLLAWAGSWLANCSRRRFEQNKPRMQRLSHYSLACLQRLRGSLGLHYEETTQGILQLLRTERELVAVVDHTRILEAAGIPHKVLDPKGCAEVEPGLAHARVPFAGGLHLPADETGDCQLFTQALAEHASRRGVRFRFHTTIDSIAVEGGRATGVVTSGGLIGADHYVVALGCGAVPLLAPLGIRLPIQPVKGYSLTLPIARPDLAPRASLMDEHTKIAITRLGNRVRAAGTAELGATTTDAPPERFRTLARVLRELYPDAAELERPQYWAGLRPMTPDGPPILGPTPIGNLLLNAGHGSQGWSMASGSGRVLADLVSGRRPEIDLEGLTLGRYG
;
A
#
# COMPACT_ATOMS: atom_id res chain seq x y z
N MET A 1 -13.72 -24.64 8.76
CA MET A 1 -13.04 -24.24 10.01
C MET A 1 -13.49 -22.82 10.36
N LYS A 2 -13.47 -22.46 11.64
CA LYS A 2 -13.69 -21.08 12.10
C LYS A 2 -12.39 -20.30 11.97
N VAL A 3 -12.43 -19.16 11.28
CA VAL A 3 -11.26 -18.29 11.08
C VAL A 3 -11.55 -16.89 11.56
N LEU A 4 -10.68 -16.34 12.39
CA LEU A 4 -10.76 -14.98 12.86
C LEU A 4 -9.72 -14.11 12.15
N VAL A 5 -10.18 -13.10 11.43
CA VAL A 5 -9.32 -12.11 10.75
C VAL A 5 -9.29 -10.83 11.57
N LEU A 6 -8.10 -10.40 11.95
CA LEU A 6 -7.88 -9.22 12.78
C LEU A 6 -7.52 -8.03 11.90
N GLY A 7 -8.46 -7.10 11.74
CA GLY A 7 -8.38 -5.91 10.90
C GLY A 7 -9.26 -5.99 9.65
N ALA A 8 -10.06 -4.94 9.42
CA ALA A 8 -10.93 -4.76 8.26
C ALA A 8 -10.37 -3.73 7.24
N GLY A 9 -9.05 -3.57 7.17
CA GLY A 9 -8.38 -2.89 6.04
C GLY A 9 -8.44 -3.75 4.78
N VAL A 10 -7.98 -3.22 3.66
CA VAL A 10 -8.00 -3.91 2.35
C VAL A 10 -7.36 -5.30 2.40
N ILE A 11 -6.30 -5.47 3.20
CA ILE A 11 -5.62 -6.76 3.38
C ILE A 11 -6.52 -7.77 4.09
N GLY A 12 -7.13 -7.36 5.21
CA GLY A 12 -7.99 -8.25 6.00
C GLY A 12 -9.27 -8.61 5.28
N VAL A 13 -9.91 -7.65 4.61
CA VAL A 13 -11.14 -7.89 3.84
C VAL A 13 -10.89 -8.81 2.64
N ALA A 14 -9.78 -8.61 1.90
CA ALA A 14 -9.40 -9.52 0.81
C ALA A 14 -9.15 -10.94 1.34
N THR A 15 -8.46 -11.08 2.48
CA THR A 15 -8.24 -12.38 3.13
C THR A 15 -9.55 -13.03 3.55
N ALA A 16 -10.45 -12.28 4.19
CA ALA A 16 -11.74 -12.79 4.66
C ALA A 16 -12.64 -13.24 3.51
N HIS A 17 -12.64 -12.51 2.39
CA HIS A 17 -13.38 -12.88 1.20
C HIS A 17 -12.92 -14.24 0.65
N TYR A 18 -11.61 -14.44 0.43
CA TYR A 18 -11.08 -15.69 -0.10
C TYR A 18 -11.25 -16.87 0.86
N LEU A 19 -11.14 -16.64 2.18
CA LEU A 19 -11.43 -17.66 3.17
C LEU A 19 -12.92 -18.11 3.12
N ALA A 20 -13.84 -17.16 2.97
CA ALA A 20 -15.27 -17.49 2.82
C ALA A 20 -15.57 -18.20 1.49
N GLU A 21 -14.88 -17.80 0.40
CA GLU A 21 -14.95 -18.49 -0.89
C GLU A 21 -14.49 -19.96 -0.78
N ASP A 22 -13.49 -20.23 0.06
CA ASP A 22 -12.99 -21.57 0.37
C ASP A 22 -13.87 -22.34 1.39
N GLY A 23 -15.02 -21.80 1.80
CA GLY A 23 -15.98 -22.46 2.67
C GLY A 23 -15.66 -22.39 4.17
N HIS A 24 -14.81 -21.46 4.62
CA HIS A 24 -14.55 -21.23 6.03
C HIS A 24 -15.64 -20.34 6.66
N GLU A 25 -15.89 -20.56 7.96
CA GLU A 25 -16.72 -19.64 8.77
C GLU A 25 -15.83 -18.48 9.26
N VAL A 26 -15.98 -17.31 8.66
CA VAL A 26 -15.08 -16.17 8.87
C VAL A 26 -15.73 -15.09 9.72
N THR A 27 -14.99 -14.60 10.72
CA THR A 27 -15.32 -13.40 11.47
C THR A 27 -14.16 -12.40 11.37
N VAL A 28 -14.48 -11.15 11.05
CA VAL A 28 -13.51 -10.04 10.99
C VAL A 28 -13.72 -9.12 12.16
N LEU A 29 -12.65 -8.75 12.87
CA LEU A 29 -12.70 -7.79 13.99
C LEU A 29 -12.00 -6.50 13.57
N ASP A 30 -12.63 -5.36 13.82
CA ASP A 30 -12.00 -4.05 13.66
C ASP A 30 -12.53 -3.04 14.69
N ARG A 31 -11.65 -2.15 15.15
CA ARG A 31 -12.01 -1.07 16.08
C ARG A 31 -12.79 0.05 15.42
N GLN A 32 -12.70 0.20 14.11
CA GLN A 32 -13.40 1.22 13.33
C GLN A 32 -14.88 0.88 13.13
N PRO A 33 -15.73 1.85 12.79
CA PRO A 33 -17.15 1.63 12.51
C PRO A 33 -17.44 0.97 11.17
N GLY A 34 -16.42 0.72 10.33
CA GLY A 34 -16.56 0.15 9.00
C GLY A 34 -15.24 -0.31 8.39
N ALA A 35 -15.31 -0.95 7.23
CA ALA A 35 -14.15 -1.44 6.52
C ALA A 35 -13.38 -0.30 5.81
N GLY A 36 -12.04 -0.42 5.77
CA GLY A 36 -11.18 0.46 4.99
C GLY A 36 -10.96 1.87 5.55
N LEU A 37 -11.22 2.10 6.84
CA LEU A 37 -11.23 3.45 7.43
C LEU A 37 -9.88 3.93 8.02
N GLU A 38 -8.84 3.09 7.99
CA GLU A 38 -7.50 3.51 8.40
C GLU A 38 -6.58 3.73 7.17
N THR A 39 -5.44 3.05 7.08
CA THR A 39 -4.45 3.26 6.00
C THR A 39 -5.02 3.05 4.59
N SER A 40 -6.05 2.24 4.43
CA SER A 40 -6.75 2.01 3.15
C SER A 40 -7.57 3.22 2.68
N PHE A 41 -8.03 4.10 3.59
CA PHE A 41 -8.91 5.24 3.29
C PHE A 41 -8.28 6.26 2.35
N GLY A 42 -7.09 6.73 2.66
CA GLY A 42 -6.40 7.79 1.91
C GLY A 42 -5.28 7.27 1.02
N ASN A 43 -5.38 6.02 0.56
CA ASN A 43 -4.44 5.44 -0.39
C ASN A 43 -4.37 6.26 -1.68
N ALA A 44 -3.20 6.32 -2.31
CA ALA A 44 -2.98 7.08 -3.54
C ALA A 44 -3.80 6.59 -4.75
N GLY A 45 -4.44 5.42 -4.65
CA GLY A 45 -5.28 4.85 -5.70
C GLY A 45 -4.53 3.98 -6.70
N ASN A 46 -3.22 3.85 -6.62
CA ASN A 46 -2.41 3.13 -7.61
C ASN A 46 -2.37 1.62 -7.31
N VAL A 47 -2.67 0.82 -8.33
CA VAL A 47 -2.40 -0.61 -8.41
C VAL A 47 -1.30 -0.80 -9.44
N CYS A 48 -0.05 -0.76 -8.98
CA CYS A 48 1.12 -0.61 -9.83
C CYS A 48 2.18 -1.70 -9.57
N PRO A 49 1.95 -2.95 -10.05
CA PRO A 49 2.94 -4.01 -9.95
C PRO A 49 4.24 -3.69 -10.67
N SER A 50 4.19 -2.94 -11.78
CA SER A 50 5.36 -2.51 -12.54
C SER A 50 6.28 -1.58 -11.73
N TYR A 51 5.71 -0.84 -10.76
CA TYR A 51 6.41 0.07 -9.86
C TYR A 51 6.67 -0.52 -8.47
N ALA A 52 6.35 -1.80 -8.24
CA ALA A 52 6.54 -2.45 -6.95
C ALA A 52 8.04 -2.67 -6.65
N THR A 53 8.63 -1.75 -5.89
CA THR A 53 10.05 -1.76 -5.54
C THR A 53 10.27 -1.44 -4.05
N PRO A 54 11.33 -2.01 -3.42
CA PRO A 54 11.75 -1.61 -2.08
C PRO A 54 12.15 -0.13 -2.02
N TRP A 55 11.78 0.54 -0.93
CA TRP A 55 12.33 1.89 -0.65
C TRP A 55 13.83 1.85 -0.34
N ALA A 56 14.32 0.74 0.21
CA ALA A 56 15.73 0.48 0.41
C ALA A 56 16.40 0.16 -0.94
N ALA A 57 16.78 1.19 -1.68
CA ALA A 57 17.40 1.09 -3.01
C ALA A 57 18.83 1.64 -3.03
N PRO A 58 19.66 1.22 -3.99
CA PRO A 58 21.01 1.80 -4.18
C PRO A 58 20.96 3.32 -4.29
N GLY A 59 21.85 4.00 -3.59
CA GLY A 59 21.92 5.47 -3.55
C GLY A 59 20.89 6.15 -2.66
N MET A 60 19.86 5.43 -2.15
CA MET A 60 18.78 6.02 -1.34
C MET A 60 19.30 6.60 -0.01
N ARG A 61 20.35 5.99 0.59
CA ARG A 61 20.98 6.53 1.81
C ARG A 61 21.49 7.97 1.64
N TRP A 62 22.06 8.29 0.49
CA TRP A 62 22.56 9.64 0.19
C TRP A 62 21.43 10.60 -0.16
N LYS A 63 20.39 10.12 -0.87
CA LYS A 63 19.19 10.91 -1.13
C LYS A 63 18.45 11.24 0.15
N ALA A 64 18.29 10.26 1.06
CA ALA A 64 17.66 10.48 2.36
C ALA A 64 18.44 11.50 3.20
N ALA A 65 19.77 11.41 3.25
CA ALA A 65 20.61 12.38 3.95
C ALA A 65 20.48 13.80 3.36
N LYS A 66 20.39 13.95 2.03
CA LYS A 66 20.16 15.23 1.38
C LYS A 66 18.76 15.79 1.72
N TRP A 67 17.73 14.96 1.67
CA TRP A 67 16.35 15.36 2.00
C TRP A 67 16.18 15.86 3.43
N LEU A 68 17.01 15.41 4.38
CA LEU A 68 17.00 15.95 5.75
C LEU A 68 17.35 17.43 5.86
N LEU A 69 18.04 17.97 4.84
CA LEU A 69 18.46 19.37 4.78
C LEU A 69 17.51 20.22 3.94
N GLU A 70 16.53 19.62 3.25
CA GLU A 70 15.60 20.30 2.36
C GLU A 70 14.25 20.53 3.04
N ARG A 71 13.72 21.76 2.93
CA ARG A 71 12.49 22.18 3.63
C ARG A 71 11.21 21.50 3.08
N ASP A 72 11.17 21.22 1.77
CA ASP A 72 10.03 20.61 1.06
C ASP A 72 10.32 19.17 0.60
N ALA A 73 11.21 18.47 1.31
CA ALA A 73 11.62 17.12 0.93
C ALA A 73 10.46 16.12 0.98
N PRO A 74 10.48 15.09 0.11
CA PRO A 74 9.51 13.99 0.15
C PRO A 74 9.56 13.18 1.45
N LEU A 75 10.69 13.25 2.19
CA LEU A 75 10.91 12.57 3.46
C LEU A 75 11.20 13.57 4.58
N ALA A 76 10.43 13.51 5.64
CA ALA A 76 10.69 14.20 6.90
C ALA A 76 11.00 13.18 8.00
N ILE A 77 11.80 13.58 9.00
CA ILE A 77 12.06 12.76 10.19
C ILE A 77 11.63 13.53 11.42
N ARG A 78 10.72 12.93 12.20
CA ARG A 78 10.42 13.37 13.56
C ARG A 78 11.35 12.62 14.51
N TRP A 79 12.39 13.31 14.94
CA TRP A 79 13.38 12.74 15.85
C TRP A 79 12.74 12.31 17.17
N ARG A 80 12.92 11.05 17.51
CA ARG A 80 12.55 10.46 18.80
C ARG A 80 13.69 9.54 19.23
N ALA A 81 14.00 9.53 20.51
CA ALA A 81 14.91 8.56 21.11
C ALA A 81 14.19 7.20 21.26
N ASP A 82 13.92 6.54 20.14
CA ASP A 82 13.24 5.26 20.06
C ASP A 82 14.22 4.20 19.54
N PRO A 83 14.67 3.25 20.39
CA PRO A 83 15.60 2.20 19.99
C PRO A 83 15.06 1.32 18.85
N LYS A 84 13.72 1.13 18.74
CA LYS A 84 13.10 0.36 17.67
C LYS A 84 13.21 1.07 16.33
N LEU A 85 13.02 2.39 16.33
CA LEU A 85 13.21 3.21 15.14
C LEU A 85 14.67 3.18 14.67
N LEU A 86 15.62 3.29 15.59
CA LEU A 86 17.05 3.23 15.26
C LEU A 86 17.46 1.87 14.70
N ALA A 87 17.00 0.77 15.31
CA ALA A 87 17.24 -0.59 14.81
C ALA A 87 16.64 -0.79 13.42
N TRP A 88 15.41 -0.33 13.19
CA TRP A 88 14.76 -0.38 11.88
C TRP A 88 15.53 0.44 10.83
N ALA A 89 15.93 1.66 11.17
CA ALA A 89 16.71 2.54 10.28
C ALA A 89 18.06 1.91 9.92
N GLY A 90 18.76 1.30 10.87
CA GLY A 90 20.00 0.55 10.63
C GLY A 90 19.78 -0.63 9.67
N SER A 91 18.70 -1.39 9.88
CA SER A 91 18.31 -2.49 8.99
C SER A 91 17.95 -1.97 7.58
N TRP A 92 17.20 -0.86 7.49
CA TRP A 92 16.87 -0.22 6.22
C TRP A 92 18.13 0.23 5.46
N LEU A 93 19.09 0.87 6.15
CA LEU A 93 20.38 1.28 5.56
C LEU A 93 21.18 0.07 5.03
N ALA A 94 21.19 -1.04 5.77
CA ALA A 94 21.84 -2.28 5.34
C ALA A 94 21.20 -2.88 4.07
N ASN A 95 19.87 -2.70 3.92
CA ASN A 95 19.14 -3.14 2.74
C ASN A 95 19.28 -2.20 1.52
N CYS A 96 19.86 -1.00 1.66
CA CYS A 96 20.14 -0.08 0.54
C CYS A 96 21.32 -0.53 -0.37
N SER A 97 21.75 -1.78 -0.29
CA SER A 97 22.76 -2.36 -1.16
C SER A 97 22.15 -2.90 -2.46
N ARG A 98 22.94 -2.90 -3.56
CA ARG A 98 22.49 -3.44 -4.86
C ARG A 98 22.04 -4.90 -4.75
N ARG A 99 22.84 -5.75 -4.07
CA ARG A 99 22.52 -7.16 -3.86
C ARG A 99 21.14 -7.37 -3.18
N ARG A 100 20.86 -6.64 -2.10
CA ARG A 100 19.58 -6.74 -1.37
C ARG A 100 18.41 -6.23 -2.19
N PHE A 101 18.62 -5.15 -2.92
CA PHE A 101 17.60 -4.60 -3.81
C PHE A 101 17.22 -5.60 -4.93
N GLU A 102 18.24 -6.21 -5.59
CA GLU A 102 18.04 -7.21 -6.64
C GLU A 102 17.36 -8.50 -6.12
N GLN A 103 17.53 -8.82 -4.84
CA GLN A 103 16.78 -9.92 -4.19
C GLN A 103 15.33 -9.57 -3.86
N ASN A 104 15.08 -8.38 -3.31
CA ASN A 104 13.79 -8.03 -2.74
C ASN A 104 12.81 -7.47 -3.78
N LYS A 105 13.30 -6.79 -4.83
CA LYS A 105 12.44 -6.27 -5.90
C LYS A 105 11.63 -7.37 -6.60
N PRO A 106 12.21 -8.50 -7.06
CA PRO A 106 11.43 -9.59 -7.66
C PRO A 106 10.41 -10.21 -6.71
N ARG A 107 10.70 -10.29 -5.40
CA ARG A 107 9.75 -10.78 -4.38
C ARG A 107 8.48 -9.90 -4.33
N MET A 108 8.66 -8.58 -4.31
CA MET A 108 7.55 -7.63 -4.34
C MET A 108 6.79 -7.69 -5.66
N GLN A 109 7.48 -7.71 -6.79
CA GLN A 109 6.86 -7.78 -8.12
C GLN A 109 6.05 -9.07 -8.30
N ARG A 110 6.59 -10.23 -7.90
CA ARG A 110 5.88 -11.52 -7.96
C ARG A 110 4.54 -11.46 -7.25
N LEU A 111 4.50 -10.96 -6.03
CA LEU A 111 3.25 -10.81 -5.27
C LEU A 111 2.33 -9.75 -5.90
N SER A 112 2.87 -8.63 -6.35
CA SER A 112 2.06 -7.53 -6.91
C SER A 112 1.42 -7.91 -8.25
N HIS A 113 2.15 -8.59 -9.15
CA HIS A 113 1.57 -9.08 -10.41
C HIS A 113 0.51 -10.15 -10.18
N TYR A 114 0.78 -11.09 -9.28
CA TYR A 114 -0.23 -12.07 -8.85
C TYR A 114 -1.47 -11.39 -8.28
N SER A 115 -1.26 -10.37 -7.46
CA SER A 115 -2.35 -9.60 -6.85
C SER A 115 -3.18 -8.83 -7.88
N LEU A 116 -2.56 -8.25 -8.91
CA LEU A 116 -3.29 -7.62 -10.01
C LEU A 116 -4.18 -8.64 -10.73
N ALA A 117 -3.66 -9.82 -11.05
CA ALA A 117 -4.47 -10.90 -11.66
C ALA A 117 -5.64 -11.31 -10.75
N CYS A 118 -5.42 -11.42 -9.44
CA CYS A 118 -6.48 -11.67 -8.46
C CYS A 118 -7.52 -10.55 -8.43
N LEU A 119 -7.09 -9.28 -8.42
CA LEU A 119 -7.96 -8.11 -8.44
C LEU A 119 -8.85 -8.08 -9.69
N GLN A 120 -8.27 -8.33 -10.86
CA GLN A 120 -9.00 -8.39 -12.14
C GLN A 120 -10.04 -9.51 -12.15
N ARG A 121 -9.70 -10.69 -11.60
CA ARG A 121 -10.65 -11.80 -11.42
C ARG A 121 -11.80 -11.40 -10.49
N LEU A 122 -11.51 -10.79 -9.33
CA LEU A 122 -12.53 -10.30 -8.39
C LEU A 122 -13.44 -9.26 -9.04
N ARG A 123 -12.87 -8.25 -9.70
CA ARG A 123 -13.64 -7.22 -10.39
C ARG A 123 -14.59 -7.83 -11.42
N GLY A 124 -14.08 -8.72 -12.28
CA GLY A 124 -14.87 -9.34 -13.32
C GLY A 124 -15.95 -10.30 -12.80
N SER A 125 -15.65 -11.10 -11.77
CA SER A 125 -16.59 -12.11 -11.24
C SER A 125 -17.66 -11.53 -10.32
N LEU A 126 -17.34 -10.45 -9.60
CA LEU A 126 -18.23 -9.84 -8.59
C LEU A 126 -18.89 -8.54 -9.07
N GLY A 127 -18.50 -8.01 -10.23
CA GLY A 127 -18.98 -6.71 -10.72
C GLY A 127 -18.62 -5.55 -9.78
N LEU A 128 -17.42 -5.59 -9.20
CA LEU A 128 -16.98 -4.54 -8.26
C LEU A 128 -16.71 -3.24 -8.99
N HIS A 129 -17.25 -2.15 -8.46
CA HIS A 129 -16.99 -0.79 -8.89
C HIS A 129 -16.34 0.01 -7.75
N TYR A 130 -15.18 0.59 -8.04
CA TYR A 130 -14.36 1.34 -7.07
C TYR A 130 -13.64 2.53 -7.73
N GLU A 131 -14.31 3.16 -8.72
CA GLU A 131 -13.77 4.27 -9.51
C GLU A 131 -12.46 3.89 -10.23
N GLU A 132 -12.41 2.64 -10.68
CA GLU A 132 -11.24 2.07 -11.34
C GLU A 132 -11.00 2.62 -12.73
N THR A 133 -9.73 2.65 -13.13
CA THR A 133 -9.31 2.87 -14.51
C THR A 133 -8.13 1.98 -14.89
N THR A 134 -8.16 1.50 -16.14
CA THR A 134 -7.16 0.58 -16.71
C THR A 134 -6.31 1.28 -17.78
N GLN A 135 -6.13 2.59 -17.70
CA GLN A 135 -5.40 3.40 -18.68
C GLN A 135 -3.90 3.51 -18.38
N GLY A 136 -3.42 2.73 -17.43
CA GLY A 136 -2.03 2.77 -17.02
C GLY A 136 -1.70 3.88 -16.03
N ILE A 137 -0.41 4.00 -15.72
CA ILE A 137 0.16 5.03 -14.86
C ILE A 137 1.29 5.73 -15.60
N LEU A 138 1.31 7.05 -15.54
CA LEU A 138 2.39 7.86 -16.11
C LEU A 138 3.35 8.31 -14.99
N GLN A 139 4.62 7.90 -15.07
CA GLN A 139 5.70 8.47 -14.24
C GLN A 139 6.25 9.69 -14.94
N LEU A 140 6.01 10.89 -14.40
CA LEU A 140 6.48 12.15 -14.95
C LEU A 140 7.89 12.45 -14.48
N LEU A 141 8.75 12.85 -15.41
CA LEU A 141 10.18 13.13 -15.22
C LEU A 141 10.40 14.61 -15.52
N ARG A 142 10.74 15.40 -14.50
CA ARG A 142 10.85 16.86 -14.65
C ARG A 142 12.16 17.30 -15.30
N THR A 143 13.20 16.47 -15.22
CA THR A 143 14.56 16.81 -15.70
C THR A 143 15.11 15.77 -16.68
N GLU A 144 15.96 16.21 -17.61
CA GLU A 144 16.70 15.33 -18.51
C GLU A 144 17.51 14.24 -17.75
N ARG A 145 18.04 14.58 -16.60
CA ARG A 145 18.78 13.63 -15.76
C ARG A 145 17.88 12.49 -15.25
N GLU A 146 16.63 12.79 -14.91
CA GLU A 146 15.64 11.79 -14.51
C GLU A 146 15.24 10.93 -15.71
N LEU A 147 15.09 11.53 -16.89
CA LEU A 147 14.76 10.83 -18.12
C LEU A 147 15.87 9.83 -18.51
N VAL A 148 17.13 10.25 -18.49
CA VAL A 148 18.27 9.37 -18.75
C VAL A 148 18.32 8.21 -17.72
N ALA A 149 18.10 8.50 -16.44
CA ALA A 149 18.09 7.47 -15.40
C ALA A 149 16.96 6.44 -15.58
N VAL A 150 15.81 6.86 -16.12
CA VAL A 150 14.69 5.96 -16.41
C VAL A 150 14.99 5.06 -17.60
N VAL A 151 15.66 5.53 -18.65
CA VAL A 151 16.05 4.70 -19.80
C VAL A 151 16.92 3.51 -19.36
N ASP A 152 17.83 3.69 -18.41
CA ASP A 152 18.58 2.56 -17.85
C ASP A 152 17.68 1.59 -17.04
N HIS A 153 16.59 2.10 -16.46
CA HIS A 153 15.63 1.30 -15.72
C HIS A 153 14.70 0.47 -16.63
N THR A 154 14.42 0.93 -17.85
CA THR A 154 13.56 0.18 -18.81
C THR A 154 14.12 -1.17 -19.18
N ARG A 155 15.44 -1.36 -19.20
CA ARG A 155 16.08 -2.67 -19.42
C ARG A 155 15.60 -3.73 -18.41
N ILE A 156 15.31 -3.32 -17.18
CA ILE A 156 14.80 -4.23 -16.14
C ILE A 156 13.33 -4.59 -16.44
N LEU A 157 12.55 -3.63 -16.93
CA LEU A 157 11.16 -3.85 -17.33
C LEU A 157 11.09 -4.75 -18.56
N GLU A 158 11.96 -4.54 -19.55
CA GLU A 158 12.10 -5.39 -20.74
C GLU A 158 12.43 -6.83 -20.36
N ALA A 159 13.46 -7.03 -19.52
CA ALA A 159 13.85 -8.35 -19.04
C ALA A 159 12.73 -9.07 -18.24
N ALA A 160 11.84 -8.31 -17.63
CA ALA A 160 10.69 -8.83 -16.90
C ALA A 160 9.42 -8.96 -17.78
N GLY A 161 9.49 -8.63 -19.08
CA GLY A 161 8.33 -8.65 -19.98
C GLY A 161 7.23 -7.63 -19.63
N ILE A 162 7.58 -6.56 -18.90
CA ILE A 162 6.61 -5.55 -18.45
C ILE A 162 6.42 -4.51 -19.55
N PRO A 163 5.19 -4.33 -20.09
CA PRO A 163 4.90 -3.31 -21.09
C PRO A 163 5.18 -1.91 -20.56
N HIS A 164 5.94 -1.13 -21.32
CA HIS A 164 6.26 0.24 -20.95
C HIS A 164 6.59 1.08 -22.21
N LYS A 165 6.48 2.41 -22.10
CA LYS A 165 6.85 3.37 -23.15
C LYS A 165 7.52 4.58 -22.51
N VAL A 166 8.71 4.94 -22.98
CA VAL A 166 9.33 6.25 -22.69
C VAL A 166 8.73 7.27 -23.63
N LEU A 167 8.23 8.38 -23.08
CA LEU A 167 7.50 9.41 -23.81
C LEU A 167 8.23 10.76 -23.67
N ASP A 168 8.24 11.53 -24.76
CA ASP A 168 8.55 12.95 -24.74
C ASP A 168 7.39 13.77 -24.12
N PRO A 169 7.52 15.08 -23.93
CA PRO A 169 6.45 15.90 -23.36
C PRO A 169 5.13 15.84 -24.15
N LYS A 170 5.19 15.74 -25.48
CA LYS A 170 4.01 15.63 -26.34
C LYS A 170 3.31 14.30 -26.10
N GLY A 171 4.06 13.19 -26.10
CA GLY A 171 3.54 11.86 -25.79
C GLY A 171 2.94 11.76 -24.38
N CYS A 172 3.53 12.47 -23.40
CA CYS A 172 2.93 12.57 -22.06
C CYS A 172 1.56 13.26 -22.09
N ALA A 173 1.40 14.34 -22.86
CA ALA A 173 0.14 15.05 -23.03
C ALA A 173 -0.90 14.24 -23.83
N GLU A 174 -0.49 13.33 -24.70
CA GLU A 174 -1.40 12.39 -25.37
C GLU A 174 -1.99 11.35 -24.39
N VAL A 175 -1.19 10.88 -23.43
CA VAL A 175 -1.62 9.96 -22.36
C VAL A 175 -2.45 10.70 -21.30
N GLU A 176 -1.97 11.86 -20.85
CA GLU A 176 -2.58 12.70 -19.82
C GLU A 176 -2.82 14.12 -20.37
N PRO A 177 -3.96 14.37 -21.06
CA PRO A 177 -4.21 15.65 -21.75
C PRO A 177 -4.15 16.88 -20.87
N GLY A 178 -4.51 16.76 -19.58
CA GLY A 178 -4.40 17.86 -18.61
C GLY A 178 -2.98 18.42 -18.48
N LEU A 179 -1.94 17.63 -18.77
CA LEU A 179 -0.54 18.08 -18.75
C LEU A 179 -0.20 19.12 -19.82
N ALA A 180 -0.99 19.26 -20.88
CA ALA A 180 -0.81 20.33 -21.86
C ALA A 180 -0.94 21.72 -21.23
N HIS A 181 -1.56 21.83 -20.06
CA HIS A 181 -1.76 23.06 -19.29
C HIS A 181 -0.80 23.20 -18.11
N ALA A 182 0.16 22.28 -17.96
CA ALA A 182 1.11 22.30 -16.84
C ALA A 182 1.88 23.62 -16.80
N ARG A 183 2.03 24.20 -15.59
CA ARG A 183 2.72 25.48 -15.36
C ARG A 183 4.22 25.30 -15.08
N VAL A 184 4.70 24.07 -15.09
CA VAL A 184 6.11 23.72 -14.91
C VAL A 184 6.59 22.85 -16.05
N PRO A 185 7.84 23.00 -16.50
CA PRO A 185 8.40 22.13 -17.52
C PRO A 185 8.63 20.73 -17.00
N PHE A 186 8.63 19.77 -17.91
CA PHE A 186 9.07 18.40 -17.69
C PHE A 186 9.74 17.84 -18.93
N ALA A 187 10.70 16.94 -18.75
CA ALA A 187 11.52 16.38 -19.84
C ALA A 187 10.82 15.22 -20.57
N GLY A 188 9.90 14.54 -19.90
CA GLY A 188 9.19 13.39 -20.47
C GLY A 188 8.56 12.52 -19.41
N GLY A 189 8.30 11.26 -19.73
CA GLY A 189 7.70 10.31 -18.80
C GLY A 189 7.91 8.84 -19.18
N LEU A 190 7.62 7.97 -18.24
CA LEU A 190 7.53 6.53 -18.45
C LEU A 190 6.06 6.10 -18.25
N HIS A 191 5.42 5.67 -19.31
CA HIS A 191 4.06 5.14 -19.26
C HIS A 191 4.10 3.62 -19.03
N LEU A 192 3.32 3.15 -18.06
CA LEU A 192 3.15 1.76 -17.64
C LEU A 192 1.70 1.34 -17.92
N PRO A 193 1.38 0.91 -19.14
CA PRO A 193 -0.01 0.73 -19.60
C PRO A 193 -0.74 -0.44 -18.95
N ALA A 194 -0.02 -1.38 -18.34
CA ALA A 194 -0.61 -2.54 -17.65
C ALA A 194 -0.98 -2.28 -16.19
N ASP A 195 -0.55 -1.15 -15.63
CA ASP A 195 -0.91 -0.74 -14.27
C ASP A 195 -2.31 -0.12 -14.26
N GLU A 196 -2.98 -0.17 -13.11
CA GLU A 196 -4.36 0.26 -12.94
C GLU A 196 -4.49 1.25 -11.77
N THR A 197 -5.64 1.90 -11.67
CA THR A 197 -5.97 2.75 -10.52
C THR A 197 -7.36 2.43 -9.99
N GLY A 198 -7.65 2.91 -8.78
CA GLY A 198 -8.98 2.83 -8.19
C GLY A 198 -8.98 3.23 -6.72
N ASP A 199 -10.14 3.56 -6.18
CA ASP A 199 -10.27 3.92 -4.78
C ASP A 199 -10.21 2.67 -3.90
N CYS A 200 -9.11 2.53 -3.16
CA CYS A 200 -8.85 1.41 -2.27
C CYS A 200 -9.93 1.27 -1.17
N GLN A 201 -10.48 2.39 -0.67
CA GLN A 201 -11.55 2.35 0.33
C GLN A 201 -12.83 1.81 -0.26
N LEU A 202 -13.26 2.33 -1.41
CA LEU A 202 -14.48 1.86 -2.10
C LEU A 202 -14.38 0.37 -2.45
N PHE A 203 -13.21 -0.08 -2.96
CA PHE A 203 -12.96 -1.49 -3.18
C PHE A 203 -13.11 -2.31 -1.90
N THR A 204 -12.50 -1.84 -0.81
CA THR A 204 -12.54 -2.55 0.49
C THR A 204 -13.97 -2.68 0.99
N GLN A 205 -14.76 -1.62 0.88
CA GLN A 205 -16.17 -1.61 1.30
C GLN A 205 -17.03 -2.53 0.41
N ALA A 206 -16.91 -2.42 -0.90
CA ALA A 206 -17.65 -3.27 -1.84
C ALA A 206 -17.32 -4.76 -1.64
N LEU A 207 -16.04 -5.10 -1.43
CA LEU A 207 -15.62 -6.47 -1.18
C LEU A 207 -16.11 -6.97 0.19
N ALA A 208 -16.11 -6.11 1.23
CA ALA A 208 -16.65 -6.45 2.55
C ALA A 208 -18.16 -6.74 2.48
N GLU A 209 -18.90 -5.96 1.70
CA GLU A 209 -20.32 -6.20 1.47
C GLU A 209 -20.57 -7.53 0.76
N HIS A 210 -19.80 -7.85 -0.29
CA HIS A 210 -19.85 -9.14 -0.94
C HIS A 210 -19.50 -10.31 0.00
N ALA A 211 -18.45 -10.14 0.81
CA ALA A 211 -18.06 -11.14 1.81
C ALA A 211 -19.16 -11.34 2.87
N SER A 212 -19.83 -10.27 3.31
CA SER A 212 -20.97 -10.35 4.24
C SER A 212 -22.13 -11.16 3.65
N ARG A 213 -22.49 -10.94 2.38
CA ARG A 213 -23.53 -11.73 1.69
C ARG A 213 -23.18 -13.22 1.59
N ARG A 214 -21.88 -13.56 1.63
CA ARG A 214 -21.36 -14.94 1.67
C ARG A 214 -21.22 -15.50 3.10
N GLY A 215 -21.70 -14.77 4.13
CA GLY A 215 -21.70 -15.21 5.51
C GLY A 215 -20.51 -14.77 6.36
N VAL A 216 -19.60 -13.92 5.85
CA VAL A 216 -18.56 -13.31 6.68
C VAL A 216 -19.22 -12.36 7.69
N ARG A 217 -18.88 -12.53 8.96
CA ARG A 217 -19.36 -11.68 10.05
C ARG A 217 -18.35 -10.59 10.34
N PHE A 218 -18.74 -9.33 10.17
CA PHE A 218 -17.93 -8.17 10.57
C PHE A 218 -18.35 -7.69 11.95
N ARG A 219 -17.42 -7.63 12.90
CA ARG A 219 -17.60 -7.06 14.23
C ARG A 219 -16.77 -5.78 14.31
N PHE A 220 -17.39 -4.70 13.89
CA PHE A 220 -16.87 -3.35 14.04
C PHE A 220 -16.94 -2.85 15.48
N HIS A 221 -16.33 -1.70 15.78
CA HIS A 221 -16.22 -1.14 17.13
C HIS A 221 -15.63 -2.14 18.16
N THR A 222 -14.79 -3.07 17.69
CA THR A 222 -14.20 -4.13 18.52
C THR A 222 -12.70 -3.93 18.63
N THR A 223 -12.27 -3.42 19.77
CA THR A 223 -10.82 -3.29 20.06
C THR A 223 -10.25 -4.66 20.45
N ILE A 224 -9.11 -4.97 19.88
CA ILE A 224 -8.33 -6.18 20.15
C ILE A 224 -7.25 -5.83 21.16
N ASP A 225 -7.30 -6.42 22.34
CA ASP A 225 -6.38 -6.14 23.44
C ASP A 225 -5.16 -7.08 23.41
N SER A 226 -5.41 -8.39 23.27
CA SER A 226 -4.35 -9.41 23.25
C SER A 226 -4.80 -10.70 22.56
N ILE A 227 -3.87 -11.63 22.37
CA ILE A 227 -4.13 -12.99 21.90
C ILE A 227 -3.76 -13.95 23.03
N ALA A 228 -4.72 -14.76 23.45
CA ALA A 228 -4.50 -15.83 24.42
C ALA A 228 -3.81 -17.01 23.73
N VAL A 229 -2.75 -17.56 24.35
CA VAL A 229 -1.95 -18.67 23.80
C VAL A 229 -1.75 -19.72 24.88
N GLU A 230 -2.02 -20.98 24.56
CA GLU A 230 -1.79 -22.14 25.41
C GLU A 230 -1.19 -23.27 24.55
N GLY A 231 -0.21 -23.95 25.07
CA GLY A 231 0.43 -25.10 24.41
C GLY A 231 0.99 -24.77 22.99
N GLY A 232 1.47 -23.54 22.78
CA GLY A 232 2.00 -23.08 21.47
C GLY A 232 0.94 -22.81 20.41
N ARG A 233 -0.34 -22.68 20.80
CA ARG A 233 -1.46 -22.38 19.92
C ARG A 233 -2.29 -21.21 20.47
N ALA A 234 -2.80 -20.38 19.59
CA ALA A 234 -3.77 -19.36 19.96
C ALA A 234 -5.11 -20.02 20.33
N THR A 235 -5.67 -19.65 21.48
CA THR A 235 -6.95 -20.15 21.99
C THR A 235 -8.06 -19.12 21.88
N GLY A 236 -7.72 -17.84 21.70
CA GLY A 236 -8.69 -16.79 21.50
C GLY A 236 -8.06 -15.41 21.38
N VAL A 237 -8.89 -14.46 20.98
CA VAL A 237 -8.56 -13.04 20.97
C VAL A 237 -9.34 -12.35 22.07
N VAL A 238 -8.65 -11.65 22.97
CA VAL A 238 -9.25 -10.86 24.05
C VAL A 238 -9.67 -9.51 23.46
N THR A 239 -10.92 -9.18 23.70
CA THR A 239 -11.51 -7.91 23.24
C THR A 239 -12.29 -7.26 24.39
N SER A 240 -12.68 -5.99 24.22
CA SER A 240 -13.58 -5.31 25.15
C SER A 240 -14.91 -6.05 25.40
N GLY A 241 -15.32 -6.92 24.44
CA GLY A 241 -16.52 -7.77 24.52
C GLY A 241 -16.25 -9.19 25.01
N GLY A 242 -15.05 -9.50 25.55
CA GLY A 242 -14.65 -10.81 26.03
C GLY A 242 -13.77 -11.58 25.04
N LEU A 243 -13.54 -12.88 25.36
CA LEU A 243 -12.70 -13.78 24.57
C LEU A 243 -13.48 -14.34 23.37
N ILE A 244 -12.85 -14.30 22.19
CA ILE A 244 -13.40 -14.83 20.93
C ILE A 244 -12.45 -15.93 20.43
N GLY A 245 -12.91 -17.18 20.42
CA GLY A 245 -12.15 -18.34 19.95
C GLY A 245 -12.41 -18.65 18.48
N ALA A 246 -11.40 -19.23 17.83
CA ALA A 246 -11.45 -19.77 16.46
C ALA A 246 -10.44 -20.90 16.29
N ASP A 247 -10.50 -21.60 15.14
CA ASP A 247 -9.52 -22.64 14.80
C ASP A 247 -8.21 -22.02 14.28
N HIS A 248 -8.31 -20.91 13.50
CA HIS A 248 -7.19 -20.15 12.96
C HIS A 248 -7.39 -18.63 13.13
N TYR A 249 -6.28 -17.92 13.23
CA TYR A 249 -6.21 -16.47 13.41
C TYR A 249 -5.30 -15.85 12.36
N VAL A 250 -5.77 -14.81 11.67
CA VAL A 250 -4.96 -14.05 10.69
C VAL A 250 -4.82 -12.61 11.14
N VAL A 251 -3.58 -12.17 11.39
CA VAL A 251 -3.28 -10.79 11.80
C VAL A 251 -3.06 -9.92 10.58
N ALA A 252 -4.00 -9.02 10.28
CA ALA A 252 -4.00 -8.07 9.17
C ALA A 252 -4.12 -6.60 9.65
N LEU A 253 -3.50 -6.28 10.79
CA LEU A 253 -3.65 -5.01 11.52
C LEU A 253 -2.66 -3.90 11.10
N GLY A 254 -1.95 -4.07 9.97
CA GLY A 254 -0.94 -3.08 9.56
C GLY A 254 0.10 -2.82 10.66
N CYS A 255 0.26 -1.55 11.08
CA CYS A 255 1.17 -1.20 12.18
C CYS A 255 0.73 -1.75 13.55
N GLY A 256 -0.56 -2.01 13.74
CA GLY A 256 -1.13 -2.58 14.97
C GLY A 256 -0.67 -4.01 15.25
N ALA A 257 -0.17 -4.72 14.25
CA ALA A 257 0.38 -6.07 14.43
C ALA A 257 1.62 -6.09 15.37
N VAL A 258 2.43 -5.03 15.36
CA VAL A 258 3.67 -4.95 16.14
C VAL A 258 3.41 -5.00 17.65
N PRO A 259 2.62 -4.09 18.24
CA PRO A 259 2.32 -4.13 19.67
C PRO A 259 1.53 -5.37 20.08
N LEU A 260 0.65 -5.89 19.22
CA LEU A 260 -0.17 -7.07 19.51
C LEU A 260 0.68 -8.34 19.66
N LEU A 261 1.71 -8.50 18.82
CA LEU A 261 2.50 -9.74 18.76
C LEU A 261 3.78 -9.70 19.61
N ALA A 262 4.23 -8.51 20.01
CA ALA A 262 5.43 -8.37 20.83
C ALA A 262 5.37 -9.11 22.20
N PRO A 263 4.24 -9.11 22.95
CA PRO A 263 4.11 -9.88 24.19
C PRO A 263 4.20 -11.39 23.98
N LEU A 264 3.92 -11.88 22.76
CA LEU A 264 4.03 -13.30 22.39
C LEU A 264 5.43 -13.69 21.92
N GLY A 265 6.44 -12.82 22.06
CA GLY A 265 7.80 -13.04 21.60
C GLY A 265 8.01 -12.89 20.09
N ILE A 266 6.97 -12.54 19.32
CA ILE A 266 7.05 -12.36 17.87
C ILE A 266 7.45 -10.92 17.58
N ARG A 267 8.69 -10.73 17.14
CA ARG A 267 9.24 -9.40 16.80
C ARG A 267 9.08 -9.12 15.31
N LEU A 268 8.24 -8.14 14.97
CA LEU A 268 8.05 -7.70 13.59
C LEU A 268 8.89 -6.46 13.31
N PRO A 269 9.75 -6.46 12.29
CA PRO A 269 10.52 -5.27 11.89
C PRO A 269 9.65 -4.33 11.03
N ILE A 270 8.48 -3.98 11.52
CA ILE A 270 7.55 -3.07 10.87
C ILE A 270 7.58 -1.74 11.59
N GLN A 271 7.89 -0.66 10.85
CA GLN A 271 7.91 0.70 11.32
C GLN A 271 6.78 1.51 10.68
N PRO A 272 5.98 2.24 11.45
CA PRO A 272 5.04 3.20 10.88
C PRO A 272 5.78 4.33 10.17
N VAL A 273 5.42 4.55 8.90
CA VAL A 273 5.85 5.72 8.13
C VAL A 273 4.60 6.48 7.71
N LYS A 274 4.44 7.67 8.28
CA LYS A 274 3.26 8.50 8.04
C LYS A 274 3.27 9.07 6.63
N GLY A 275 2.14 9.02 5.96
CA GLY A 275 1.90 9.62 4.67
C GLY A 275 0.68 10.51 4.69
N TYR A 276 0.57 11.37 3.69
CA TYR A 276 -0.48 12.37 3.59
C TYR A 276 -1.17 12.27 2.25
N SER A 277 -2.48 12.53 2.21
CA SER A 277 -3.23 12.72 0.97
C SER A 277 -4.21 13.88 1.08
N LEU A 278 -4.35 14.59 -0.04
CA LEU A 278 -5.27 15.68 -0.26
C LEU A 278 -6.25 15.25 -1.35
N THR A 279 -7.54 15.18 -1.04
CA THR A 279 -8.59 14.85 -2.01
C THR A 279 -9.47 16.07 -2.23
N LEU A 280 -9.75 16.40 -3.49
CA LEU A 280 -10.49 17.56 -3.91
C LEU A 280 -11.56 17.17 -4.95
N PRO A 281 -12.75 17.81 -4.97
CA PRO A 281 -13.67 17.70 -6.09
C PRO A 281 -13.01 18.22 -7.37
N ILE A 282 -13.33 17.59 -8.50
CA ILE A 282 -12.90 18.09 -9.82
C ILE A 282 -13.80 19.25 -10.23
N ALA A 283 -13.18 20.40 -10.52
CA ALA A 283 -13.85 21.58 -11.06
C ALA A 283 -13.97 21.52 -12.60
N ARG A 284 -12.90 21.12 -13.26
CA ARG A 284 -12.77 21.04 -14.71
C ARG A 284 -12.34 19.65 -15.13
N PRO A 285 -13.28 18.76 -15.54
CA PRO A 285 -12.97 17.38 -15.92
C PRO A 285 -12.02 17.25 -17.11
N ASP A 286 -12.02 18.22 -18.01
CA ASP A 286 -11.16 18.33 -19.18
C ASP A 286 -9.70 18.66 -18.84
N LEU A 287 -9.47 19.32 -17.70
CA LEU A 287 -8.14 19.69 -17.19
C LEU A 287 -7.62 18.73 -16.13
N ALA A 288 -8.47 17.83 -15.63
CA ALA A 288 -8.12 16.86 -14.60
C ALA A 288 -7.31 15.69 -15.18
N PRO A 289 -6.56 14.95 -14.33
CA PRO A 289 -5.91 13.73 -14.78
C PRO A 289 -6.93 12.76 -15.38
N ARG A 290 -6.50 11.97 -16.37
CA ARG A 290 -7.32 10.91 -16.97
C ARG A 290 -7.29 9.64 -16.11
N ALA A 291 -6.11 9.28 -15.59
CA ALA A 291 -5.91 8.13 -14.73
C ALA A 291 -5.04 8.50 -13.51
N SER A 292 -3.76 8.21 -13.57
CA SER A 292 -2.80 8.55 -12.51
C SER A 292 -1.46 8.97 -13.07
N LEU A 293 -0.90 9.98 -12.42
CA LEU A 293 0.45 10.47 -12.66
C LEU A 293 1.25 10.34 -11.37
N MET A 294 2.47 9.81 -11.46
CA MET A 294 3.49 9.85 -10.41
C MET A 294 4.57 10.87 -10.78
N ASP A 295 4.61 12.01 -10.11
CA ASP A 295 5.72 12.94 -10.25
C ASP A 295 6.96 12.39 -9.54
N GLU A 296 7.90 11.88 -10.30
CA GLU A 296 9.13 11.27 -9.78
C GLU A 296 10.03 12.26 -9.04
N HIS A 297 9.98 13.53 -9.40
CA HIS A 297 10.76 14.59 -8.77
C HIS A 297 10.33 14.86 -7.32
N THR A 298 9.04 14.97 -7.08
CA THR A 298 8.47 15.27 -5.77
C THR A 298 7.97 14.03 -5.03
N LYS A 299 7.90 12.86 -5.70
CA LYS A 299 7.33 11.61 -5.18
C LYS A 299 5.86 11.76 -4.76
N ILE A 300 5.10 12.54 -5.54
CA ILE A 300 3.67 12.76 -5.34
C ILE A 300 2.90 12.09 -6.48
N ALA A 301 1.95 11.22 -6.11
CA ALA A 301 0.97 10.67 -7.02
C ALA A 301 -0.23 11.63 -7.12
N ILE A 302 -0.74 11.84 -8.33
CA ILE A 302 -1.97 12.58 -8.60
C ILE A 302 -2.89 11.64 -9.35
N THR A 303 -3.99 11.23 -8.74
CA THR A 303 -4.89 10.19 -9.26
C THR A 303 -6.31 10.72 -9.38
N ARG A 304 -6.97 10.46 -10.50
CA ARG A 304 -8.40 10.65 -10.64
C ARG A 304 -9.16 9.50 -10.00
N LEU A 305 -10.13 9.83 -9.16
CA LEU A 305 -11.05 8.88 -8.50
C LEU A 305 -12.47 9.39 -8.75
N GLY A 306 -13.12 8.91 -9.81
CA GLY A 306 -14.43 9.38 -10.25
C GLY A 306 -14.43 10.88 -10.57
N ASN A 307 -15.18 11.64 -9.77
CA ASN A 307 -15.26 13.10 -9.85
C ASN A 307 -14.33 13.84 -8.86
N ARG A 308 -13.35 13.13 -8.29
CA ARG A 308 -12.36 13.64 -7.35
C ARG A 308 -10.95 13.48 -7.91
N VAL A 309 -10.05 14.36 -7.51
CA VAL A 309 -8.61 14.19 -7.70
C VAL A 309 -7.94 14.08 -6.35
N ARG A 310 -7.05 13.11 -6.21
CA ARG A 310 -6.26 12.87 -5.00
C ARG A 310 -4.79 13.09 -5.29
N ALA A 311 -4.18 14.04 -4.58
CA ALA A 311 -2.73 14.17 -4.50
C ALA A 311 -2.24 13.47 -3.22
N ALA A 312 -1.36 12.48 -3.37
CA ALA A 312 -0.86 11.70 -2.24
C ALA A 312 0.65 11.52 -2.34
N GLY A 313 1.34 11.65 -1.21
CA GLY A 313 2.79 11.54 -1.20
C GLY A 313 3.36 11.81 0.17
N THR A 314 4.58 12.30 0.18
CA THR A 314 5.40 12.59 1.35
C THR A 314 5.49 11.43 2.35
N ALA A 315 6.52 11.44 3.14
CA ALA A 315 6.76 10.44 4.17
C ALA A 315 7.29 11.11 5.42
N GLU A 316 6.79 10.72 6.59
CA GLU A 316 7.32 11.18 7.87
C GLU A 316 7.67 9.96 8.72
N LEU A 317 8.96 9.78 8.97
CA LEU A 317 9.50 8.72 9.82
C LEU A 317 9.48 9.17 11.28
N GLY A 318 9.17 8.28 12.22
CA GLY A 318 9.09 8.56 13.65
C GLY A 318 7.73 9.11 14.13
N ALA A 319 6.78 9.35 13.23
CA ALA A 319 5.40 9.66 13.60
C ALA A 319 4.65 8.40 14.05
N THR A 320 3.84 8.53 15.10
CA THR A 320 3.02 7.45 15.68
C THR A 320 1.53 7.76 15.71
N THR A 321 1.16 8.98 15.34
CA THR A 321 -0.22 9.47 15.29
C THR A 321 -0.62 9.84 13.87
N THR A 322 -1.89 9.93 13.61
CA THR A 322 -2.48 10.29 12.31
C THR A 322 -2.97 11.74 12.25
N ASP A 323 -2.50 12.61 13.16
CA ASP A 323 -2.74 14.04 13.07
C ASP A 323 -2.33 14.58 11.68
N ALA A 324 -3.18 15.45 11.12
CA ALA A 324 -3.06 15.93 9.74
C ALA A 324 -3.01 17.48 9.71
N PRO A 325 -1.90 18.10 10.17
CA PRO A 325 -1.82 19.55 10.24
C PRO A 325 -1.78 20.15 8.82
N PRO A 326 -2.54 21.23 8.54
CA PRO A 326 -2.73 21.79 7.20
C PRO A 326 -1.45 22.16 6.44
N GLU A 327 -0.40 22.54 7.13
CA GLU A 327 0.89 22.89 6.53
C GLU A 327 1.55 21.71 5.79
N ARG A 328 1.27 20.47 6.18
CA ARG A 328 1.81 19.27 5.54
C ARG A 328 1.24 19.01 4.15
N PHE A 329 0.11 19.64 3.82
CA PHE A 329 -0.56 19.48 2.53
C PHE A 329 -0.16 20.54 1.50
N ARG A 330 0.61 21.56 1.90
CA ARG A 330 1.01 22.66 0.99
C ARG A 330 1.74 22.15 -0.25
N THR A 331 2.67 21.21 -0.08
CA THR A 331 3.43 20.63 -1.20
C THR A 331 2.52 19.83 -2.12
N LEU A 332 1.56 19.06 -1.59
CA LEU A 332 0.59 18.31 -2.39
C LEU A 332 -0.28 19.26 -3.24
N ALA A 333 -0.82 20.32 -2.60
CA ALA A 333 -1.63 21.32 -3.28
C ALA A 333 -0.82 22.14 -4.33
N ARG A 334 0.46 22.42 -4.03
CA ARG A 334 1.35 23.11 -4.98
C ARG A 334 1.61 22.25 -6.21
N VAL A 335 2.00 21.00 -6.05
CA VAL A 335 2.32 20.10 -7.17
C VAL A 335 1.07 19.83 -8.02
N LEU A 336 -0.10 19.67 -7.40
CA LEU A 336 -1.36 19.54 -8.13
C LEU A 336 -1.62 20.78 -9.00
N ARG A 337 -1.45 22.01 -8.46
CA ARG A 337 -1.63 23.26 -9.22
C ARG A 337 -0.58 23.47 -10.31
N GLU A 338 0.63 22.99 -10.10
CA GLU A 338 1.71 23.05 -11.10
C GLU A 338 1.41 22.18 -12.31
N LEU A 339 0.89 20.97 -12.08
CA LEU A 339 0.71 19.97 -13.13
C LEU A 339 -0.69 19.98 -13.74
N TYR A 340 -1.71 20.26 -12.94
CA TYR A 340 -3.12 20.30 -13.36
C TYR A 340 -3.78 21.59 -12.84
N PRO A 341 -3.40 22.76 -13.40
CA PRO A 341 -4.00 24.03 -13.00
C PRO A 341 -5.51 24.04 -13.28
N ASP A 342 -6.26 24.60 -12.34
CA ASP A 342 -7.72 24.78 -12.42
C ASP A 342 -8.54 23.48 -12.54
N ALA A 343 -7.92 22.31 -12.34
CA ALA A 343 -8.58 21.00 -12.38
C ALA A 343 -9.49 20.73 -11.17
N ALA A 344 -9.23 21.38 -10.02
CA ALA A 344 -9.86 21.02 -8.75
C ALA A 344 -10.33 22.23 -7.93
N GLU A 345 -11.38 22.03 -7.12
CA GLU A 345 -11.92 23.00 -6.16
C GLU A 345 -11.05 23.04 -4.90
N LEU A 346 -10.15 24.00 -4.79
CA LEU A 346 -9.17 24.09 -3.69
C LEU A 346 -9.78 24.50 -2.35
N GLU A 347 -10.98 25.04 -2.34
CA GLU A 347 -11.72 25.51 -1.16
C GLU A 347 -12.38 24.37 -0.39
N ARG A 348 -12.43 23.17 -0.95
CA ARG A 348 -13.12 21.99 -0.36
C ARG A 348 -12.19 20.80 -0.16
N PRO A 349 -11.05 20.97 0.55
CA PRO A 349 -10.07 19.91 0.72
C PRO A 349 -10.52 18.88 1.74
N GLN A 350 -10.36 17.61 1.41
CA GLN A 350 -10.35 16.52 2.38
C GLN A 350 -8.90 16.13 2.67
N TYR A 351 -8.44 16.46 3.88
CA TYR A 351 -7.11 16.11 4.36
C TYR A 351 -7.12 14.74 5.05
N TRP A 352 -6.11 13.95 4.79
CA TRP A 352 -5.95 12.66 5.44
C TRP A 352 -4.47 12.35 5.69
N ALA A 353 -4.20 11.66 6.80
CA ALA A 353 -2.90 11.09 7.10
C ALA A 353 -3.04 9.67 7.65
N GLY A 354 -2.11 8.79 7.31
CA GLY A 354 -2.10 7.41 7.76
C GLY A 354 -0.71 6.82 7.87
N LEU A 355 -0.62 5.68 8.56
CA LEU A 355 0.63 5.01 8.90
C LEU A 355 0.86 3.81 7.98
N ARG A 356 1.85 3.92 7.07
CA ARG A 356 2.28 2.81 6.23
C ARG A 356 3.07 1.80 7.07
N PRO A 357 2.72 0.51 7.09
CA PRO A 357 3.44 -0.52 7.83
C PRO A 357 4.69 -0.97 7.06
N MET A 358 5.80 -0.23 7.20
CA MET A 358 7.00 -0.42 6.40
C MET A 358 7.94 -1.47 6.98
N THR A 359 8.25 -2.51 6.21
CA THR A 359 9.37 -3.41 6.46
C THR A 359 10.68 -2.74 6.01
N PRO A 360 11.84 -3.05 6.61
CA PRO A 360 13.10 -2.39 6.24
C PRO A 360 13.66 -2.82 4.89
N ASP A 361 13.22 -3.96 4.38
CA ASP A 361 13.67 -4.60 3.14
C ASP A 361 12.67 -4.50 1.98
N GLY A 362 11.41 -4.12 2.26
CA GLY A 362 10.35 -3.87 1.27
C GLY A 362 9.25 -4.93 1.20
N PRO A 363 9.51 -6.22 1.00
CA PRO A 363 8.49 -7.27 0.93
C PRO A 363 7.62 -7.36 2.18
N PRO A 364 6.31 -7.67 2.07
CA PRO A 364 5.44 -7.92 3.22
C PRO A 364 5.79 -9.24 3.93
N ILE A 365 5.13 -9.50 5.05
CA ILE A 365 5.29 -10.73 5.83
C ILE A 365 3.99 -11.51 5.74
N LEU A 366 4.04 -12.68 5.09
CA LEU A 366 2.90 -13.55 4.84
C LEU A 366 3.13 -14.93 5.46
N GLY A 367 2.07 -15.55 5.99
CA GLY A 367 2.09 -16.94 6.38
C GLY A 367 2.27 -17.19 7.87
N PRO A 368 2.75 -18.40 8.26
CA PRO A 368 2.73 -18.86 9.63
C PRO A 368 3.66 -18.08 10.56
N THR A 369 3.30 -18.10 11.83
CA THR A 369 4.14 -17.66 12.95
C THR A 369 4.64 -18.88 13.74
N PRO A 370 5.50 -18.69 14.76
CA PRO A 370 5.84 -19.76 15.70
C PRO A 370 4.63 -20.31 16.50
N ILE A 371 3.49 -19.64 16.50
CA ILE A 371 2.24 -20.09 17.13
C ILE A 371 1.41 -20.83 16.09
N GLY A 372 1.17 -22.12 16.28
CA GLY A 372 0.77 -23.07 15.24
C GLY A 372 -0.48 -22.77 14.40
N ASN A 373 -1.42 -21.95 14.89
CA ASN A 373 -2.64 -21.55 14.18
C ASN A 373 -2.79 -20.03 14.01
N LEU A 374 -1.70 -19.28 14.20
CA LEU A 374 -1.62 -17.84 14.05
C LEU A 374 -0.82 -17.48 12.79
N LEU A 375 -1.43 -16.81 11.86
CA LEU A 375 -0.81 -16.40 10.60
C LEU A 375 -0.71 -14.88 10.52
N LEU A 376 0.25 -14.41 9.71
CA LEU A 376 0.50 -12.98 9.42
C LEU A 376 0.11 -12.64 8.00
N ASN A 377 -0.48 -11.46 7.82
CA ASN A 377 -0.65 -10.77 6.56
C ASN A 377 -0.40 -9.27 6.79
N ALA A 378 0.87 -8.88 6.91
CA ALA A 378 1.26 -7.56 7.39
C ALA A 378 2.52 -7.01 6.71
N GLY A 379 2.83 -5.73 6.93
CA GLY A 379 4.08 -5.13 6.46
C GLY A 379 4.10 -4.74 4.98
N HIS A 380 2.96 -4.50 4.35
CA HIS A 380 2.83 -4.18 2.91
C HIS A 380 3.33 -2.78 2.53
N GLY A 381 3.71 -1.97 3.49
CA GLY A 381 4.30 -0.65 3.27
C GLY A 381 3.39 0.29 2.46
N SER A 382 3.97 0.90 1.44
CA SER A 382 3.24 1.78 0.50
C SER A 382 2.52 1.02 -0.62
N GLN A 383 2.74 -0.30 -0.74
CA GLN A 383 2.23 -1.13 -1.83
C GLN A 383 1.05 -2.02 -1.42
N GLY A 384 0.44 -1.74 -0.26
CA GLY A 384 -0.62 -2.58 0.29
C GLY A 384 -1.81 -2.74 -0.64
N TRP A 385 -2.22 -1.70 -1.35
CA TRP A 385 -3.29 -1.78 -2.34
C TRP A 385 -2.92 -2.70 -3.51
N SER A 386 -1.73 -2.52 -4.09
CA SER A 386 -1.23 -3.36 -5.19
C SER A 386 -1.07 -4.84 -4.81
N MET A 387 -0.89 -5.16 -3.52
CA MET A 387 -0.62 -6.52 -3.04
C MET A 387 -1.81 -7.19 -2.33
N ALA A 388 -2.92 -6.46 -2.10
CA ALA A 388 -3.98 -6.91 -1.21
C ALA A 388 -4.66 -8.20 -1.65
N SER A 389 -5.15 -8.25 -2.89
CA SER A 389 -5.90 -9.40 -3.41
C SER A 389 -5.04 -10.67 -3.46
N GLY A 390 -3.78 -10.55 -3.91
CA GLY A 390 -2.84 -11.67 -3.97
C GLY A 390 -2.44 -12.19 -2.59
N SER A 391 -2.12 -11.28 -1.63
CA SER A 391 -1.79 -11.70 -0.28
C SER A 391 -2.99 -12.32 0.45
N GLY A 392 -4.21 -11.83 0.19
CA GLY A 392 -5.44 -12.43 0.70
C GLY A 392 -5.63 -13.87 0.19
N ARG A 393 -5.44 -14.12 -1.13
CA ARG A 393 -5.53 -15.46 -1.72
C ARG A 393 -4.47 -16.40 -1.14
N VAL A 394 -3.21 -15.94 -1.03
CA VAL A 394 -2.12 -16.70 -0.42
C VAL A 394 -2.48 -17.15 1.00
N LEU A 395 -3.00 -16.25 1.84
CA LEU A 395 -3.37 -16.61 3.22
C LEU A 395 -4.53 -17.60 3.27
N ALA A 396 -5.52 -17.45 2.39
CA ALA A 396 -6.63 -18.41 2.32
C ALA A 396 -6.16 -19.81 1.89
N ASP A 397 -5.21 -19.89 0.94
CA ASP A 397 -4.60 -21.17 0.56
C ASP A 397 -3.86 -21.83 1.73
N LEU A 398 -3.05 -21.06 2.46
CA LEU A 398 -2.30 -21.57 3.62
C LEU A 398 -3.23 -22.06 4.73
N VAL A 399 -4.29 -21.32 5.05
CA VAL A 399 -5.29 -21.75 6.06
C VAL A 399 -6.03 -23.00 5.60
N SER A 400 -6.30 -23.12 4.30
CA SER A 400 -6.97 -24.29 3.70
C SER A 400 -6.03 -25.50 3.50
N GLY A 401 -4.75 -25.38 3.87
CA GLY A 401 -3.75 -26.43 3.65
C GLY A 401 -3.35 -26.63 2.18
N ARG A 402 -3.61 -25.66 1.32
CA ARG A 402 -3.23 -25.70 -0.10
C ARG A 402 -1.89 -25.01 -0.33
N ARG A 403 -1.21 -25.43 -1.37
CA ARG A 403 -0.01 -24.72 -1.85
C ARG A 403 -0.45 -23.47 -2.61
N PRO A 404 0.05 -22.27 -2.21
CA PRO A 404 -0.19 -21.04 -2.98
C PRO A 404 0.33 -21.13 -4.43
N GLU A 405 -0.32 -20.42 -5.35
CA GLU A 405 0.06 -20.37 -6.77
C GLU A 405 1.43 -19.69 -6.99
N ILE A 406 1.89 -18.86 -6.04
CA ILE A 406 3.21 -18.21 -6.11
C ILE A 406 4.16 -18.76 -5.06
N ASP A 407 5.45 -18.70 -5.36
CA ASP A 407 6.50 -19.00 -4.38
C ASP A 407 6.53 -17.94 -3.27
N LEU A 408 6.59 -18.38 -2.01
CA LEU A 408 6.66 -17.53 -0.82
C LEU A 408 8.09 -17.27 -0.34
N GLU A 409 9.12 -17.69 -1.10
CA GLU A 409 10.51 -17.40 -0.77
C GLU A 409 10.70 -15.89 -0.56
N GLY A 410 11.23 -15.53 0.62
CA GLY A 410 11.44 -14.15 1.03
C GLY A 410 10.18 -13.34 1.35
N LEU A 411 9.00 -13.95 1.42
CA LEU A 411 7.76 -13.30 1.84
C LEU A 411 7.33 -13.72 3.25
N THR A 412 7.98 -14.67 3.89
CA THR A 412 7.62 -15.18 5.22
C THR A 412 8.41 -14.49 6.33
N LEU A 413 7.97 -14.68 7.58
CA LEU A 413 8.65 -14.15 8.77
C LEU A 413 10.07 -14.71 8.93
N GLY A 414 10.31 -15.96 8.50
CA GLY A 414 11.61 -16.63 8.58
C GLY A 414 12.79 -15.91 7.88
N ARG A 415 12.52 -14.91 7.03
CA ARG A 415 13.61 -14.10 6.42
C ARG A 415 14.30 -13.14 7.39
N TYR A 416 13.79 -13.02 8.61
CA TYR A 416 14.33 -12.13 9.64
C TYR A 416 15.03 -12.86 10.81
N GLY A 417 15.15 -14.17 10.78
CA GLY A 417 15.86 -14.89 11.81
C GLY A 417 15.62 -16.37 11.79
#